data_d537131f88ec83495fbafc1d9a5b6303
#
_entry.id   d537131f88ec83495fbafc1d9a5b6303
#
_cell.length_a   1.000
_cell.length_b   1.000
_cell.length_c   1.000
_cell.angle_alpha   90.00
_cell.angle_beta   90.00
_cell.angle_gamma   90.00
#
_symmetry.space_group_name_H-M   'P 1'
#
loop_
_entity.id
_entity.type
_entity.pdbx_description
1 polymer ?
#
loop_
_entity_poly.entity_id
_entity_poly.type
_entity_poly.pdbx_seq_one_letter_code
_entity_poly.pdbx_strand_id
1 'polypeptide(L)'
;HQSFGLEVVWGLPRRVQGEKRLANSAAWIADGKWIGYFDKQRLPTYDVFDEKRYFEPGTTPFVRKVKGVLFGLTICEDVWDENEGMAIYRQSPLQQLAALHVDIVLNLSASPYHMGKQEMRCFVFHQAAQTVQAPILFCNQVGANDGLIFDGGSFLMGPTGMLSQAP
;
A
#
# COMPACT_ATOMS: atom_id res chain seq x y z
N HIS A 1 4.98 16.66 -22.10
CA HIS A 1 6.08 17.01 -21.19
C HIS A 1 6.78 15.73 -20.79
N GLN A 2 8.01 15.51 -21.30
CA GLN A 2 8.87 14.44 -20.83
C GLN A 2 9.38 14.84 -19.44
N SER A 3 8.90 14.17 -18.40
CA SER A 3 9.41 14.31 -17.03
C SER A 3 10.71 13.50 -16.91
N PHE A 4 11.81 14.06 -17.36
CA PHE A 4 13.12 13.42 -17.24
C PHE A 4 13.46 13.21 -15.76
N GLY A 5 13.60 11.95 -15.36
CA GLY A 5 14.05 11.54 -14.04
C GLY A 5 12.95 11.54 -12.96
N LEU A 6 11.67 11.70 -13.29
CA LEU A 6 10.56 11.52 -12.37
C LEU A 6 10.01 10.10 -12.48
N GLU A 7 9.90 9.42 -11.34
CA GLU A 7 9.17 8.17 -11.20
C GLU A 7 7.88 8.41 -10.42
N VAL A 8 6.79 7.79 -10.85
CA VAL A 8 5.45 7.97 -10.28
C VAL A 8 4.85 6.60 -9.95
N VAL A 9 4.22 6.50 -8.78
CA VAL A 9 3.39 5.34 -8.42
C VAL A 9 1.93 5.78 -8.41
N TRP A 10 1.07 5.08 -9.16
CA TRP A 10 -0.32 5.44 -9.35
C TRP A 10 -1.25 4.26 -9.10
N GLY A 11 -2.29 4.46 -8.27
CA GLY A 11 -3.35 3.48 -8.04
C GLY A 11 -4.39 3.47 -9.17
N LEU A 12 -4.74 2.28 -9.66
CA LEU A 12 -5.76 2.11 -10.71
C LEU A 12 -6.39 0.70 -10.68
N PRO A 13 -7.66 0.57 -11.12
CA PRO A 13 -8.22 -0.73 -11.45
C PRO A 13 -7.61 -1.23 -12.78
N ARG A 14 -7.09 -2.46 -12.79
CA ARG A 14 -6.42 -3.05 -13.95
C ARG A 14 -7.11 -4.35 -14.38
N ARG A 15 -7.29 -4.55 -15.70
CA ARG A 15 -7.69 -5.86 -16.23
C ARG A 15 -6.53 -6.84 -16.17
N VAL A 16 -6.78 -8.01 -15.60
CA VAL A 16 -5.84 -9.12 -15.58
C VAL A 16 -6.24 -10.10 -16.69
N GLN A 17 -5.29 -10.43 -17.56
CA GLN A 17 -5.55 -11.32 -18.68
C GLN A 17 -5.94 -12.71 -18.18
N GLY A 18 -7.04 -13.25 -18.67
CA GLY A 18 -7.57 -14.56 -18.26
C GLY A 18 -8.48 -14.53 -17.03
N GLU A 19 -8.56 -13.41 -16.32
CA GLU A 19 -9.40 -13.26 -15.13
C GLU A 19 -10.72 -12.55 -15.44
N LYS A 20 -11.76 -12.90 -14.67
CA LYS A 20 -13.09 -12.28 -14.81
C LYS A 20 -13.18 -10.94 -14.09
N ARG A 21 -12.44 -10.77 -13.01
CA ARG A 21 -12.42 -9.57 -12.20
C ARG A 21 -11.21 -8.70 -12.52
N LEU A 22 -11.23 -7.48 -12.00
CA LEU A 22 -10.11 -6.56 -12.08
C LEU A 22 -9.10 -6.87 -10.96
N ALA A 23 -7.91 -6.29 -11.04
CA ALA A 23 -7.01 -6.12 -9.91
C ALA A 23 -7.05 -4.67 -9.42
N ASN A 24 -6.98 -4.46 -8.10
CA ASN A 24 -6.67 -3.17 -7.49
C ASN A 24 -5.15 -3.03 -7.51
N SER A 25 -4.63 -2.18 -8.39
CA SER A 25 -3.20 -2.18 -8.71
C SER A 25 -2.53 -0.84 -8.42
N ALA A 26 -1.26 -0.89 -8.03
CA ALA A 26 -0.33 0.23 -8.05
C ALA A 26 0.63 0.07 -9.23
N ALA A 27 0.59 0.99 -10.17
CA ALA A 27 1.49 1.01 -11.32
C ALA A 27 2.72 1.86 -11.04
N TRP A 28 3.88 1.36 -11.40
CA TRP A 28 5.13 2.14 -11.40
C TRP A 28 5.41 2.66 -12.80
N ILE A 29 5.57 3.98 -12.91
CA ILE A 29 5.78 4.70 -14.16
C ILE A 29 7.10 5.45 -14.06
N ALA A 30 7.99 5.27 -15.01
CA ALA A 30 9.25 6.01 -15.14
C ALA A 30 9.41 6.52 -16.55
N ASP A 31 9.83 7.77 -16.72
CA ASP A 31 10.02 8.42 -18.03
C ASP A 31 8.81 8.26 -18.98
N GLY A 32 7.59 8.33 -18.41
CA GLY A 32 6.34 8.17 -19.16
C GLY A 32 6.01 6.74 -19.62
N LYS A 33 6.74 5.73 -19.14
CA LYS A 33 6.53 4.32 -19.48
C LYS A 33 6.10 3.51 -18.26
N TRP A 34 5.22 2.55 -18.48
CA TRP A 34 4.87 1.53 -17.50
C TRP A 34 6.06 0.61 -17.23
N ILE A 35 6.49 0.53 -15.96
CA ILE A 35 7.57 -0.34 -15.53
C ILE A 35 7.04 -1.67 -15.00
N GLY A 36 5.92 -1.61 -14.26
CA GLY A 36 5.28 -2.79 -13.70
C GLY A 36 4.11 -2.43 -12.82
N TYR A 37 3.50 -3.46 -12.24
CA TYR A 37 2.32 -3.34 -11.38
C TYR A 37 2.49 -4.19 -10.14
N PHE A 38 2.01 -3.67 -9.02
CA PHE A 38 1.70 -4.43 -7.82
C PHE A 38 0.18 -4.55 -7.72
N ASP A 39 -0.34 -5.77 -7.61
CA ASP A 39 -1.76 -6.02 -7.39
C ASP A 39 -1.98 -6.26 -5.90
N LYS A 40 -2.92 -5.53 -5.32
CA LYS A 40 -3.27 -5.64 -3.89
C LYS A 40 -3.56 -7.08 -3.52
N GLN A 41 -2.91 -7.57 -2.47
CA GLN A 41 -3.00 -8.97 -2.05
C GLN A 41 -4.10 -9.19 -1.00
N ARG A 42 -4.31 -8.21 -0.12
CA ARG A 42 -5.33 -8.26 0.94
C ARG A 42 -6.54 -7.42 0.56
N LEU A 43 -7.63 -8.10 0.24
CA LEU A 43 -8.89 -7.48 -0.20
C LEU A 43 -9.89 -7.53 0.95
N PRO A 44 -10.14 -6.41 1.68
CA PRO A 44 -11.08 -6.38 2.79
C PRO A 44 -12.52 -6.59 2.32
N THR A 45 -13.30 -7.32 3.13
CA THR A 45 -14.73 -7.60 2.94
C THR A 45 -15.52 -7.39 4.23
N TYR A 46 -15.14 -6.40 4.99
CA TYR A 46 -15.74 -6.04 6.27
C TYR A 46 -16.02 -4.53 6.31
N ASP A 47 -16.91 -4.12 7.22
CA ASP A 47 -17.34 -2.73 7.40
C ASP A 47 -17.85 -2.14 6.07
N VAL A 48 -17.25 -1.07 5.58
CA VAL A 48 -17.60 -0.39 4.32
C VAL A 48 -16.95 -1.01 3.07
N PHE A 49 -16.13 -2.04 3.26
CA PHE A 49 -15.34 -2.64 2.18
C PHE A 49 -15.98 -3.91 1.63
N ASP A 50 -15.98 -4.06 0.30
CA ASP A 50 -16.40 -5.29 -0.42
C ASP A 50 -15.49 -5.52 -1.63
N GLU A 51 -14.17 -5.46 -1.42
CA GLU A 51 -13.21 -5.49 -2.52
C GLU A 51 -13.18 -6.83 -3.26
N LYS A 52 -13.34 -7.96 -2.56
CA LYS A 52 -13.37 -9.30 -3.20
C LYS A 52 -14.50 -9.48 -4.20
N ARG A 53 -15.51 -8.64 -4.16
CA ARG A 53 -16.61 -8.66 -5.13
C ARG A 53 -16.13 -8.21 -6.52
N TYR A 54 -15.19 -7.31 -6.59
CA TYR A 54 -14.77 -6.62 -7.82
C TYR A 54 -13.35 -6.97 -8.26
N PHE A 55 -12.48 -7.35 -7.31
CA PHE A 55 -11.06 -7.54 -7.55
C PHE A 55 -10.60 -8.97 -7.26
N GLU A 56 -9.61 -9.42 -8.02
CA GLU A 56 -8.80 -10.61 -7.72
C GLU A 56 -7.57 -10.20 -6.91
N PRO A 57 -7.18 -10.98 -5.89
CA PRO A 57 -5.98 -10.69 -5.10
C PRO A 57 -4.71 -10.95 -5.89
N GLY A 58 -3.72 -10.08 -5.74
CA GLY A 58 -2.36 -10.33 -6.16
C GLY A 58 -1.69 -11.43 -5.33
N THR A 59 -0.59 -11.96 -5.84
CA THR A 59 0.17 -13.03 -5.16
C THR A 59 1.66 -12.75 -5.09
N THR A 60 2.15 -11.77 -5.86
CA THR A 60 3.58 -11.49 -6.01
C THR A 60 3.92 -10.10 -5.50
N PRO A 61 5.04 -9.94 -4.77
CA PRO A 61 5.53 -8.62 -4.40
C PRO A 61 6.04 -7.88 -5.64
N PHE A 62 6.04 -6.56 -5.58
CA PHE A 62 6.69 -5.71 -6.57
C PHE A 62 7.79 -4.90 -5.90
N VAL A 63 8.99 -4.96 -6.47
CA VAL A 63 10.13 -4.15 -6.04
C VAL A 63 10.77 -3.42 -7.22
N ARG A 64 11.30 -2.23 -6.96
CA ARG A 64 11.96 -1.39 -7.96
C ARG A 64 13.20 -0.73 -7.37
N LYS A 65 14.35 -0.91 -8.00
CA LYS A 65 15.57 -0.20 -7.61
C LYS A 65 15.69 1.12 -8.36
N VAL A 66 15.78 2.23 -7.64
CA VAL A 66 15.91 3.59 -8.17
C VAL A 66 17.10 4.26 -7.49
N LYS A 67 18.10 4.68 -8.25
CA LYS A 67 19.31 5.35 -7.73
C LYS A 67 19.96 4.63 -6.54
N GLY A 68 19.99 3.31 -6.57
CA GLY A 68 20.59 2.49 -5.54
C GLY A 68 19.63 2.05 -4.42
N VAL A 69 18.48 2.70 -4.23
CA VAL A 69 17.44 2.40 -3.22
C VAL A 69 16.44 1.38 -3.77
N LEU A 70 16.15 0.33 -3.02
CA LEU A 70 15.17 -0.70 -3.37
C LEU A 70 13.81 -0.38 -2.72
N PHE A 71 12.84 -0.01 -3.53
CA PHE A 71 11.47 0.28 -3.13
C PHE A 71 10.59 -0.96 -3.21
N GLY A 72 9.73 -1.17 -2.20
CA GLY A 72 8.61 -2.12 -2.25
C GLY A 72 7.28 -1.39 -2.37
N LEU A 73 6.26 -2.03 -2.94
CA LEU A 73 4.89 -1.50 -3.00
C LEU A 73 3.93 -2.30 -2.15
N THR A 74 2.99 -1.60 -1.53
CA THR A 74 1.81 -2.14 -0.86
C THR A 74 0.60 -1.21 -1.10
N ILE A 75 -0.61 -1.73 -0.93
CA ILE A 75 -1.84 -0.94 -1.05
C ILE A 75 -2.68 -1.14 0.23
N CYS A 76 -2.90 -0.06 0.98
CA CYS A 76 -3.82 0.05 2.11
C CYS A 76 -3.72 -1.16 3.07
N GLU A 77 -4.66 -2.12 2.97
CA GLU A 77 -4.81 -3.32 3.82
C GLU A 77 -3.58 -4.24 3.84
N ASP A 78 -2.71 -4.17 2.86
CA ASP A 78 -1.52 -5.04 2.77
C ASP A 78 -0.55 -4.86 3.95
N VAL A 79 -0.61 -3.74 4.67
CA VAL A 79 0.22 -3.46 5.86
C VAL A 79 -0.45 -3.85 7.18
N TRP A 80 -1.73 -4.22 7.18
CA TRP A 80 -2.43 -4.62 8.39
C TRP A 80 -2.06 -6.08 8.74
N ASP A 81 -1.36 -6.29 9.84
CA ASP A 81 -0.90 -7.63 10.23
C ASP A 81 -2.00 -8.43 10.93
N GLU A 82 -1.83 -9.76 10.93
CA GLU A 82 -2.81 -10.75 11.38
C GLU A 82 -2.98 -10.82 12.90
N ASN A 83 -2.23 -10.03 13.70
CA ASN A 83 -2.18 -10.13 15.16
C ASN A 83 -3.48 -9.76 15.89
N GLU A 84 -4.51 -9.26 15.20
CA GLU A 84 -5.82 -8.97 15.77
C GLU A 84 -6.93 -9.97 15.35
N GLY A 85 -6.60 -11.25 15.19
CA GLY A 85 -7.62 -12.30 15.01
C GLY A 85 -8.13 -12.46 13.57
N MET A 86 -7.56 -11.79 12.61
CA MET A 86 -7.91 -11.92 11.19
C MET A 86 -6.97 -12.88 10.43
N ALA A 87 -6.97 -14.15 10.78
CA ALA A 87 -6.33 -15.22 9.98
C ALA A 87 -7.05 -15.43 8.62
N ILE A 88 -7.47 -14.34 7.95
CA ILE A 88 -8.24 -14.37 6.69
C ILE A 88 -7.30 -14.51 5.49
N TYR A 89 -6.05 -14.08 5.62
CA TYR A 89 -5.09 -14.01 4.53
C TYR A 89 -4.00 -15.07 4.63
N ARG A 90 -3.77 -15.81 3.53
CA ARG A 90 -2.76 -16.89 3.48
C ARG A 90 -1.32 -16.41 3.33
N GLN A 91 -1.11 -15.19 2.89
CA GLN A 91 0.22 -14.61 2.63
C GLN A 91 0.32 -13.22 3.26
N SER A 92 1.52 -12.90 3.76
CA SER A 92 1.86 -11.57 4.27
C SER A 92 2.69 -10.81 3.24
N PRO A 93 2.13 -9.74 2.62
CA PRO A 93 2.90 -8.88 1.72
C PRO A 93 4.15 -8.30 2.38
N LEU A 94 4.07 -7.98 3.67
CA LEU A 94 5.21 -7.45 4.44
C LEU A 94 6.33 -8.48 4.58
N GLN A 95 6.01 -9.75 4.86
CA GLN A 95 7.02 -10.81 4.93
C GLN A 95 7.70 -11.07 3.59
N GLN A 96 6.94 -10.97 2.48
CA GLN A 96 7.52 -11.06 1.14
C GLN A 96 8.52 -9.92 0.89
N LEU A 97 8.20 -8.68 1.28
CA LEU A 97 9.09 -7.52 1.14
C LEU A 97 10.29 -7.59 2.09
N ALA A 98 10.10 -8.08 3.33
CA ALA A 98 11.18 -8.32 4.28
C ALA A 98 12.22 -9.31 3.73
N ALA A 99 11.76 -10.41 3.11
CA ALA A 99 12.63 -11.41 2.49
C ALA A 99 13.41 -10.85 1.27
N LEU A 100 12.93 -9.79 0.65
CA LEU A 100 13.60 -9.09 -0.46
C LEU A 100 14.53 -7.97 0.01
N HIS A 101 14.61 -7.69 1.33
CA HIS A 101 15.44 -6.66 1.94
C HIS A 101 15.25 -5.28 1.28
N VAL A 102 13.99 -4.84 1.17
CA VAL A 102 13.68 -3.51 0.62
C VAL A 102 14.20 -2.39 1.54
N ASP A 103 14.65 -1.29 0.94
CA ASP A 103 15.14 -0.12 1.70
C ASP A 103 14.00 0.78 2.18
N ILE A 104 12.86 0.79 1.47
CA ILE A 104 11.67 1.58 1.79
C ILE A 104 10.43 0.95 1.16
N VAL A 105 9.29 1.04 1.83
CA VAL A 105 7.99 0.63 1.29
C VAL A 105 7.13 1.86 1.01
N LEU A 106 6.49 1.91 -0.15
CA LEU A 106 5.46 2.88 -0.49
C LEU A 106 4.09 2.21 -0.32
N ASN A 107 3.24 2.78 0.53
CA ASN A 107 1.88 2.31 0.75
C ASN A 107 0.89 3.35 0.23
N LEU A 108 0.11 2.99 -0.79
CA LEU A 108 -0.96 3.82 -1.34
C LEU A 108 -2.27 3.46 -0.65
N SER A 109 -2.96 4.45 -0.09
CA SER A 109 -4.18 4.22 0.70
C SER A 109 -5.30 5.18 0.37
N ALA A 110 -6.52 4.65 0.45
CA ALA A 110 -7.75 5.39 0.65
C ALA A 110 -8.39 4.89 1.96
N SER A 111 -7.74 5.23 3.07
CA SER A 111 -8.15 4.81 4.42
C SER A 111 -9.16 5.80 4.98
N PRO A 112 -10.44 5.39 5.21
CA PRO A 112 -11.47 6.28 5.71
C PRO A 112 -11.16 6.80 7.12
N TYR A 113 -11.62 8.01 7.38
CA TYR A 113 -11.55 8.65 8.68
C TYR A 113 -12.62 8.10 9.63
N HIS A 114 -12.22 7.88 10.86
CA HIS A 114 -13.07 7.82 12.04
C HIS A 114 -12.29 8.31 13.25
N MET A 115 -12.98 8.61 14.36
CA MET A 115 -12.34 9.04 15.62
C MET A 115 -11.30 7.99 16.08
N GLY A 116 -10.07 8.45 16.40
CA GLY A 116 -8.97 7.57 16.82
C GLY A 116 -8.24 6.85 15.66
N LYS A 117 -8.64 7.08 14.41
CA LYS A 117 -8.04 6.36 13.26
C LYS A 117 -6.55 6.67 13.06
N GLN A 118 -6.13 7.90 13.36
CA GLN A 118 -4.73 8.30 13.16
C GLN A 118 -3.79 7.55 14.12
N GLU A 119 -4.17 7.43 15.39
CA GLU A 119 -3.39 6.67 16.38
C GLU A 119 -3.29 5.19 15.99
N MET A 120 -4.41 4.62 15.53
CA MET A 120 -4.44 3.24 15.04
C MET A 120 -3.53 3.06 13.82
N ARG A 121 -3.56 3.98 12.84
CA ARG A 121 -2.65 3.96 11.70
C ARG A 121 -1.19 3.99 12.14
N CYS A 122 -0.82 4.93 13.04
CA CYS A 122 0.54 5.02 13.56
C CYS A 122 1.00 3.72 14.21
N PHE A 123 0.15 3.08 15.01
CA PHE A 123 0.44 1.80 15.65
C PHE A 123 0.67 0.69 14.62
N VAL A 124 -0.25 0.50 13.68
CA VAL A 124 -0.18 -0.53 12.64
C VAL A 124 1.06 -0.35 11.76
N PHE A 125 1.31 0.87 11.29
CA PHE A 125 2.46 1.15 10.43
C PHE A 125 3.80 1.03 11.17
N HIS A 126 3.84 1.29 12.47
CA HIS A 126 5.03 1.04 13.27
C HIS A 126 5.34 -0.46 13.35
N GLN A 127 4.34 -1.30 13.63
CA GLN A 127 4.52 -2.76 13.61
C GLN A 127 4.91 -3.27 12.22
N ALA A 128 4.28 -2.76 11.17
CA ALA A 128 4.60 -3.10 9.80
C ALA A 128 6.06 -2.72 9.43
N ALA A 129 6.52 -1.55 9.83
CA ALA A 129 7.91 -1.11 9.62
C ALA A 129 8.91 -1.99 10.39
N GLN A 130 8.54 -2.46 11.59
CA GLN A 130 9.33 -3.43 12.35
C GLN A 130 9.37 -4.81 11.66
N THR A 131 8.25 -5.25 11.07
CA THR A 131 8.18 -6.52 10.33
C THR A 131 9.07 -6.50 9.09
N VAL A 132 8.99 -5.42 8.31
CA VAL A 132 9.75 -5.31 7.05
C VAL A 132 11.20 -4.84 7.28
N GLN A 133 11.53 -4.33 8.47
CA GLN A 133 12.82 -3.74 8.85
C GLN A 133 13.24 -2.57 7.95
N ALA A 134 12.26 -1.81 7.45
CA ALA A 134 12.44 -0.65 6.59
C ALA A 134 11.37 0.40 6.86
N PRO A 135 11.64 1.69 6.57
CA PRO A 135 10.61 2.72 6.65
C PRO A 135 9.49 2.48 5.64
N ILE A 136 8.26 2.86 6.05
CA ILE A 136 7.07 2.80 5.21
C ILE A 136 6.51 4.21 5.03
N LEU A 137 6.40 4.67 3.79
CA LEU A 137 5.72 5.90 3.43
C LEU A 137 4.23 5.59 3.22
N PHE A 138 3.41 6.02 4.16
CA PHE A 138 1.95 6.00 4.06
C PHE A 138 1.48 7.23 3.28
N CYS A 139 0.88 7.01 2.12
CA CYS A 139 0.30 8.06 1.28
C CYS A 139 -1.21 7.87 1.23
N ASN A 140 -1.97 8.70 1.95
CA ASN A 140 -3.41 8.58 2.09
C ASN A 140 -4.15 9.63 1.26
N GLN A 141 -5.30 9.22 0.73
CA GLN A 141 -6.22 10.08 0.01
C GLN A 141 -6.74 11.22 0.91
N VAL A 142 -7.01 12.37 0.30
CA VAL A 142 -7.76 13.49 0.89
C VAL A 142 -9.04 13.67 0.10
N GLY A 143 -10.17 13.90 0.79
CA GLY A 143 -11.44 14.19 0.17
C GLY A 143 -12.61 13.45 0.81
N ALA A 144 -13.72 13.40 0.06
CA ALA A 144 -14.90 12.65 0.48
C ALA A 144 -15.54 11.99 -0.74
N ASN A 145 -16.13 10.82 -0.52
CA ASN A 145 -16.88 10.09 -1.53
C ASN A 145 -18.01 9.30 -0.85
N ASP A 146 -19.23 9.46 -1.33
CA ASP A 146 -20.43 8.93 -0.71
C ASP A 146 -20.51 9.29 0.80
N GLY A 147 -20.61 8.33 1.68
CA GLY A 147 -20.62 8.51 3.13
C GLY A 147 -19.23 8.48 3.79
N LEU A 148 -18.14 8.44 3.02
CA LEU A 148 -16.77 8.32 3.54
C LEU A 148 -16.01 9.64 3.44
N ILE A 149 -15.22 9.93 4.47
CA ILE A 149 -14.28 11.05 4.51
C ILE A 149 -12.87 10.48 4.58
N PHE A 150 -11.95 11.07 3.82
CA PHE A 150 -10.53 10.73 3.79
C PHE A 150 -9.74 11.95 4.25
N ASP A 151 -9.08 11.81 5.38
CA ASP A 151 -8.42 12.89 6.12
C ASP A 151 -6.96 13.12 5.74
N GLY A 152 -6.43 12.34 4.81
CA GLY A 152 -5.00 12.41 4.47
C GLY A 152 -4.15 11.92 5.63
N GLY A 153 -3.45 12.83 6.30
CA GLY A 153 -2.59 12.50 7.42
C GLY A 153 -1.44 11.57 7.03
N SER A 154 -0.91 11.73 5.82
CA SER A 154 0.21 10.92 5.29
C SER A 154 1.46 11.09 6.16
N PHE A 155 2.26 10.02 6.30
CA PHE A 155 3.47 10.04 7.13
C PHE A 155 4.52 9.03 6.65
N LEU A 156 5.75 9.20 7.15
CA LEU A 156 6.84 8.23 7.04
C LEU A 156 7.07 7.60 8.42
N MET A 157 6.88 6.29 8.51
CA MET A 157 7.09 5.51 9.73
C MET A 157 8.31 4.61 9.58
N GLY A 158 9.26 4.75 10.50
CA GLY A 158 10.43 3.86 10.58
C GLY A 158 10.25 2.75 11.61
N PRO A 159 11.15 1.74 11.61
CA PRO A 159 11.11 0.65 12.61
C PRO A 159 11.27 1.14 14.06
N THR A 160 11.87 2.31 14.27
CA THR A 160 12.08 2.93 15.59
C THR A 160 11.06 4.00 15.94
N GLY A 161 10.14 4.33 15.05
CA GLY A 161 9.09 5.33 15.26
C GLY A 161 8.84 6.24 14.08
N MET A 162 7.99 7.25 14.28
CA MET A 162 7.61 8.26 13.28
C MET A 162 8.82 9.08 12.86
N LEU A 163 9.08 9.15 11.55
CA LEU A 163 10.18 9.93 10.98
C LEU A 163 9.72 11.30 10.44
N SER A 164 8.51 11.35 9.88
CA SER A 164 7.91 12.58 9.34
C SER A 164 6.40 12.42 9.20
N GLN A 165 5.66 13.52 9.25
CA GLN A 165 4.23 13.58 9.03
C GLN A 165 3.88 14.78 8.15
N ALA A 166 2.97 14.60 7.21
CA ALA A 166 2.41 15.69 6.44
C ALA A 166 1.50 16.56 7.34
N PRO A 167 1.43 17.87 7.08
CA PRO A 167 0.57 18.79 7.82
C PRO A 167 -0.92 18.45 7.64
#